data_3b27ed8f118196d89a8d27903c36ea7b
#
_entry.id   3b27ed8f118196d89a8d27903c36ea7b
#
_cell.length_a   1.000
_cell.length_b   1.000
_cell.length_c   1.000
_cell.angle_alpha   90.00
_cell.angle_beta   90.00
_cell.angle_gamma   90.00
#
_symmetry.space_group_name_H-M   'P 1'
#
loop_
_entity.id
_entity.type
_entity.pdbx_description
1 polymer ?
#
loop_
_entity_poly.entity_id
_entity_poly.type
_entity_poly.pdbx_seq_one_letter_code
_entity_poly.pdbx_strand_id
1 'polypeptide(L)'
;MKLPGWFESGLIGYLGEGWHEDDIFEMDQAWHHQSSFQRFYNRNPSLAGKSFWNFINIQFGEKSISNWLYMTRIQKDLNQATKLVFQQDLKNLFDQWKKYYSRELQTLNQKKEQ
;
A
#
# COMPACT_ATOMS: atom_id res chain seq x y z
N MET A 1 6.00 -21.03 0.67
CA MET A 1 6.21 -19.63 0.17
C MET A 1 6.30 -18.68 1.36
N LYS A 2 7.26 -17.81 1.31
CA LYS A 2 7.42 -16.78 2.35
C LYS A 2 6.87 -15.45 1.82
N LEU A 3 5.87 -14.90 2.50
CA LEU A 3 5.29 -13.62 2.15
C LEU A 3 6.03 -12.47 2.83
N PRO A 4 6.17 -11.31 2.16
CA PRO A 4 6.74 -10.15 2.83
C PRO A 4 5.85 -9.69 3.98
N GLY A 5 6.46 -9.09 5.00
CA GLY A 5 5.75 -8.67 6.21
C GLY A 5 4.60 -7.70 5.93
N TRP A 6 4.78 -6.78 4.97
CA TRP A 6 3.73 -5.81 4.65
C TRP A 6 2.47 -6.48 4.10
N PHE A 7 2.59 -7.70 3.52
CA PHE A 7 1.46 -8.39 2.92
C PHE A 7 0.48 -8.88 4.01
N GLU A 8 0.93 -9.71 4.92
CA GLU A 8 0.06 -10.25 5.98
C GLU A 8 -0.21 -9.24 7.08
N SER A 9 0.84 -8.70 7.69
CA SER A 9 0.70 -7.77 8.81
C SER A 9 0.01 -6.48 8.39
N GLY A 10 0.33 -6.00 7.19
CA GLY A 10 -0.30 -4.79 6.66
C GLY A 10 -1.79 -4.98 6.43
N LEU A 11 -2.18 -6.13 5.88
CA LEU A 11 -3.59 -6.42 5.65
C LEU A 11 -4.35 -6.57 6.97
N ILE A 12 -3.78 -7.28 7.94
CA ILE A 12 -4.40 -7.43 9.26
C ILE A 12 -4.60 -6.06 9.91
N GLY A 13 -3.59 -5.20 9.87
CA GLY A 13 -3.69 -3.84 10.40
C GLY A 13 -4.75 -3.01 9.69
N TYR A 14 -4.79 -3.10 8.35
CA TYR A 14 -5.76 -2.36 7.55
C TYR A 14 -7.20 -2.81 7.85
N LEU A 15 -7.43 -4.13 7.90
CA LEU A 15 -8.77 -4.66 8.16
C LEU A 15 -9.22 -4.40 9.60
N GLY A 16 -8.30 -4.45 10.56
CA GLY A 16 -8.62 -4.25 11.98
C GLY A 16 -8.77 -2.79 12.35
N GLU A 17 -7.85 -1.95 11.92
CA GLU A 17 -7.82 -0.54 12.31
C GLU A 17 -8.39 0.40 11.26
N GLY A 18 -8.34 0.02 9.97
CA GLY A 18 -8.74 0.85 8.86
C GLY A 18 -7.71 1.94 8.54
N TRP A 19 -8.07 2.80 7.60
CA TRP A 19 -7.25 3.94 7.19
C TRP A 19 -8.01 5.22 7.52
N HIS A 20 -7.44 6.05 8.40
CA HIS A 20 -8.11 7.24 8.94
C HIS A 20 -7.31 8.50 8.62
N GLU A 21 -7.92 9.64 8.89
CA GLU A 21 -7.29 10.94 8.69
C GLU A 21 -5.99 11.09 9.48
N ASP A 22 -5.95 10.53 10.70
CA ASP A 22 -4.75 10.55 11.52
C ASP A 22 -3.59 9.83 10.84
N ASP A 23 -3.88 8.75 10.10
CA ASP A 23 -2.85 8.01 9.38
C ASP A 23 -2.22 8.84 8.28
N ILE A 24 -3.01 9.62 7.54
CA ILE A 24 -2.45 10.47 6.48
C ILE A 24 -1.60 11.61 7.07
N PHE A 25 -1.98 12.16 8.21
CA PHE A 25 -1.17 13.17 8.89
C PHE A 25 0.16 12.58 9.37
N GLU A 26 0.13 11.39 9.95
CA GLU A 26 1.34 10.69 10.37
C GLU A 26 2.25 10.40 9.17
N MET A 27 1.65 9.98 8.06
CA MET A 27 2.38 9.71 6.82
C MET A 27 3.04 10.98 6.28
N ASP A 28 2.36 12.12 6.35
CA ASP A 28 2.90 13.40 5.92
C ASP A 28 4.18 13.76 6.68
N GLN A 29 4.19 13.53 7.99
CA GLN A 29 5.35 13.80 8.82
C GLN A 29 6.54 12.88 8.52
N ALA A 30 6.24 11.63 8.15
CA ALA A 30 7.25 10.61 7.89
C ALA A 30 7.70 10.59 6.42
N TRP A 31 6.98 11.28 5.54
CA TRP A 31 7.20 11.19 4.10
C TRP A 31 8.46 11.93 3.66
N HIS A 32 9.23 11.28 2.81
CA HIS A 32 10.38 11.88 2.14
C HIS A 32 10.17 11.76 0.64
N HIS A 33 10.28 12.86 -0.08
CA HIS A 33 9.93 12.97 -1.49
C HIS A 33 10.52 11.88 -2.39
N GLN A 34 11.65 11.31 -1.99
CA GLN A 34 12.31 10.30 -2.80
C GLN A 34 12.29 8.91 -2.17
N SER A 35 11.43 8.71 -1.17
CA SER A 35 11.33 7.41 -0.53
C SER A 35 10.68 6.39 -1.46
N SER A 36 11.29 5.22 -1.55
CA SER A 36 10.63 4.06 -2.13
C SER A 36 9.72 3.43 -1.06
N PHE A 37 8.82 2.55 -1.50
CA PHE A 37 7.99 1.80 -0.54
C PHE A 37 8.87 1.05 0.46
N GLN A 38 9.93 0.39 -0.01
CA GLN A 38 10.79 -0.40 0.87
C GLN A 38 11.44 0.47 1.95
N ARG A 39 11.92 1.65 1.60
CA ARG A 39 12.52 2.57 2.58
C ARG A 39 11.49 3.05 3.58
N PHE A 40 10.30 3.40 3.11
CA PHE A 40 9.22 3.84 3.97
C PHE A 40 8.79 2.72 4.92
N TYR A 41 8.66 1.50 4.40
CA TYR A 41 8.33 0.33 5.20
C TYR A 41 9.39 0.05 6.28
N ASN A 42 10.66 0.18 5.94
CA ASN A 42 11.74 -0.06 6.91
C ASN A 42 11.67 0.87 8.10
N ARG A 43 11.20 2.10 7.89
CA ARG A 43 11.09 3.12 8.96
C ARG A 43 9.75 3.04 9.70
N ASN A 44 8.68 2.75 8.99
CA ASN A 44 7.31 2.80 9.52
C ASN A 44 6.52 1.61 9.00
N PRO A 45 6.83 0.38 9.47
CA PRO A 45 6.25 -0.83 8.86
C PRO A 45 4.73 -0.91 8.95
N SER A 46 4.15 -0.55 10.08
CA SER A 46 2.70 -0.60 10.25
C SER A 46 1.99 0.38 9.34
N LEU A 47 2.46 1.62 9.32
CA LEU A 47 1.88 2.68 8.50
C LEU A 47 2.04 2.38 7.01
N ALA A 48 3.22 1.92 6.60
CA ALA A 48 3.49 1.58 5.20
C ALA A 48 2.60 0.43 4.74
N GLY A 49 2.48 -0.61 5.53
CA GLY A 49 1.63 -1.76 5.17
C GLY A 49 0.18 -1.37 5.02
N LYS A 50 -0.37 -0.64 5.99
CA LYS A 50 -1.76 -0.16 5.93
C LYS A 50 -1.98 0.75 4.72
N SER A 51 -1.04 1.65 4.46
CA SER A 51 -1.17 2.58 3.33
C SER A 51 -1.20 1.85 1.99
N PHE A 52 -0.40 0.79 1.86
CA PHE A 52 -0.38 0.02 0.62
C PHE A 52 -1.71 -0.68 0.38
N TRP A 53 -2.27 -1.34 1.41
CA TRP A 53 -3.56 -2.01 1.27
C TRP A 53 -4.70 -1.01 1.03
N ASN A 54 -4.65 0.15 1.67
CA ASN A 54 -5.62 1.22 1.40
C ASN A 54 -5.55 1.67 -0.06
N PHE A 55 -4.35 1.85 -0.59
CA PHE A 55 -4.14 2.21 -1.98
C PHE A 55 -4.72 1.14 -2.92
N ILE A 56 -4.45 -0.14 -2.66
CA ILE A 56 -4.98 -1.24 -3.48
C ILE A 56 -6.52 -1.22 -3.46
N ASN A 57 -7.11 -1.01 -2.29
CA ASN A 57 -8.57 -0.97 -2.16
C ASN A 57 -9.18 0.20 -2.95
N ILE A 58 -8.59 1.38 -2.85
CA ILE A 58 -9.08 2.57 -3.55
C ILE A 58 -8.92 2.41 -5.06
N GLN A 59 -7.78 1.93 -5.50
CA GLN A 59 -7.44 1.87 -6.92
C GLN A 59 -8.10 0.69 -7.64
N PHE A 60 -8.22 -0.46 -6.99
CA PHE A 60 -8.65 -1.70 -7.63
C PHE A 60 -9.90 -2.33 -7.01
N GLY A 61 -10.24 -1.99 -5.77
CA GLY A 61 -11.45 -2.47 -5.10
C GLY A 61 -11.26 -3.74 -4.30
N GLU A 62 -12.26 -4.06 -3.48
CA GLU A 62 -12.23 -5.22 -2.58
C GLU A 62 -12.13 -6.56 -3.32
N LYS A 63 -12.76 -6.67 -4.48
CA LYS A 63 -12.71 -7.91 -5.26
C LYS A 63 -11.28 -8.22 -5.70
N SER A 64 -10.52 -7.19 -6.06
CA SER A 64 -9.13 -7.38 -6.44
C SER A 64 -8.29 -7.86 -5.26
N ILE A 65 -8.56 -7.37 -4.06
CA ILE A 65 -7.89 -7.85 -2.85
C ILE A 65 -8.17 -9.33 -2.65
N SER A 66 -9.45 -9.72 -2.69
CA SER A 66 -9.84 -11.12 -2.52
C SER A 66 -9.23 -12.02 -3.58
N ASN A 67 -9.25 -11.58 -4.84
CA ASN A 67 -8.65 -12.33 -5.94
C ASN A 67 -7.14 -12.47 -5.76
N TRP A 68 -6.48 -11.42 -5.31
CA TRP A 68 -5.03 -11.43 -5.10
C TRP A 68 -4.64 -12.42 -4.00
N LEU A 69 -5.37 -12.40 -2.89
CA LEU A 69 -5.16 -13.34 -1.79
C LEU A 69 -5.36 -14.79 -2.25
N TYR A 70 -6.44 -15.03 -2.99
CA TYR A 70 -6.76 -16.36 -3.51
C TYR A 70 -5.68 -16.85 -4.48
N MET A 71 -5.31 -16.01 -5.45
CA MET A 71 -4.31 -16.38 -6.45
C MET A 71 -2.92 -16.55 -5.85
N THR A 72 -2.58 -15.75 -4.83
CA THR A 72 -1.31 -15.92 -4.13
C THR A 72 -1.22 -17.29 -3.48
N ARG A 73 -2.33 -17.73 -2.88
CA ARG A 73 -2.39 -19.06 -2.27
C ARG A 73 -2.28 -20.19 -3.32
N ILE A 74 -3.00 -20.05 -4.43
CA ILE A 74 -3.01 -21.06 -5.49
C ILE A 74 -1.65 -21.15 -6.18
N GLN A 75 -1.09 -20.01 -6.55
CA GLN A 75 0.19 -19.97 -7.28
C GLN A 75 1.39 -20.22 -6.38
N LYS A 76 1.24 -20.03 -5.07
CA LYS A 76 2.35 -20.12 -4.10
C LYS A 76 3.51 -19.21 -4.49
N ASP A 77 3.20 -18.09 -5.15
CA ASP A 77 4.17 -17.14 -5.68
C ASP A 77 3.48 -15.78 -5.79
N LEU A 78 3.88 -14.84 -4.95
CA LEU A 78 3.28 -13.51 -4.90
C LEU A 78 3.47 -12.75 -6.22
N ASN A 79 4.66 -12.84 -6.81
CA ASN A 79 4.94 -12.13 -8.06
C ASN A 79 4.06 -12.63 -9.20
N GLN A 80 3.90 -13.94 -9.32
CA GLN A 80 3.06 -14.53 -10.35
C GLN A 80 1.59 -14.17 -10.15
N ALA A 81 1.11 -14.25 -8.91
CA ALA A 81 -0.27 -13.87 -8.58
C ALA A 81 -0.53 -12.40 -8.90
N THR A 82 0.44 -11.53 -8.61
CA THR A 82 0.33 -10.09 -8.90
C THR A 82 0.14 -9.84 -10.39
N LYS A 83 0.93 -10.50 -11.21
CA LYS A 83 0.82 -10.38 -12.68
C LYS A 83 -0.53 -10.85 -13.18
N LEU A 84 -1.04 -11.95 -12.62
CA LEU A 84 -2.32 -12.51 -13.04
C LEU A 84 -3.50 -11.59 -12.66
N VAL A 85 -3.47 -11.04 -11.45
CA VAL A 85 -4.59 -10.23 -10.95
C VAL A 85 -4.57 -8.80 -11.49
N PHE A 86 -3.40 -8.16 -11.52
CA PHE A 86 -3.29 -6.75 -11.87
C PHE A 86 -2.69 -6.49 -13.25
N GLN A 87 -2.27 -7.53 -13.97
CA GLN A 87 -1.62 -7.43 -15.28
C GLN A 87 -0.38 -6.52 -15.24
N GLN A 88 0.30 -6.50 -14.11
CA GLN A 88 1.52 -5.75 -13.90
C GLN A 88 2.30 -6.38 -12.75
N ASP A 89 3.58 -6.04 -12.63
CA ASP A 89 4.39 -6.59 -11.56
C ASP A 89 4.28 -5.75 -10.27
N LEU A 90 4.80 -6.30 -9.19
CA LEU A 90 4.72 -5.67 -7.87
C LEU A 90 5.45 -4.33 -7.84
N LYS A 91 6.56 -4.22 -8.58
CA LYS A 91 7.31 -2.96 -8.66
C LYS A 91 6.44 -1.83 -9.20
N ASN A 92 5.63 -2.12 -10.23
CA ASN A 92 4.72 -1.12 -10.79
C ASN A 92 3.67 -0.69 -9.77
N LEU A 93 3.17 -1.61 -8.96
CA LEU A 93 2.23 -1.27 -7.89
C LEU A 93 2.87 -0.35 -6.86
N PHE A 94 4.12 -0.61 -6.48
CA PHE A 94 4.84 0.27 -5.56
C PHE A 94 5.05 1.67 -6.14
N ASP A 95 5.37 1.76 -7.42
CA ASP A 95 5.52 3.05 -8.11
C ASP A 95 4.20 3.82 -8.11
N GLN A 96 3.08 3.14 -8.34
CA GLN A 96 1.75 3.73 -8.32
C GLN A 96 1.36 4.17 -6.91
N TRP A 97 1.71 3.39 -5.89
CA TRP A 97 1.52 3.76 -4.49
C TRP A 97 2.23 5.08 -4.18
N LYS A 98 3.48 5.20 -4.60
CA LYS A 98 4.26 6.42 -4.37
C LYS A 98 3.62 7.62 -5.05
N LYS A 99 3.18 7.48 -6.29
CA LYS A 99 2.52 8.56 -7.02
C LYS A 99 1.21 8.96 -6.36
N TYR A 100 0.43 7.97 -5.92
CA TYR A 100 -0.84 8.23 -5.26
C TYR A 100 -0.65 9.05 -3.99
N TYR A 101 0.23 8.63 -3.10
CA TYR A 101 0.42 9.35 -1.84
C TYR A 101 1.18 10.66 -2.02
N SER A 102 2.05 10.77 -3.01
CA SER A 102 2.67 12.07 -3.34
C SER A 102 1.60 13.10 -3.66
N ARG A 103 0.57 12.72 -4.42
CA ARG A 103 -0.54 13.61 -4.74
C ARG A 103 -1.42 13.90 -3.53
N GLU A 104 -1.73 12.87 -2.76
CA GLU A 104 -2.57 13.02 -1.56
C GLU A 104 -1.93 13.96 -0.54
N LEU A 105 -0.62 13.81 -0.31
CA LEU A 105 0.11 14.64 0.64
C LEU A 105 0.27 16.07 0.13
N GLN A 106 0.43 16.24 -1.18
CA GLN A 106 0.48 17.55 -1.79
C GLN A 106 -0.86 18.29 -1.60
N THR A 107 -1.96 17.60 -1.82
CA THR A 107 -3.30 18.13 -1.60
C THR A 107 -3.52 18.52 -0.13
N LEU A 108 -3.08 17.67 0.79
CA LEU A 108 -3.17 17.92 2.23
C LEU A 108 -2.41 19.20 2.60
N ASN A 109 -1.20 19.36 2.09
CA ASN A 109 -0.36 20.53 2.38
C ASN A 109 -0.95 21.81 1.82
N GLN A 110 -1.58 21.75 0.64
CA GLN A 110 -2.29 22.88 0.07
C GLN A 110 -3.45 23.32 0.97
N LYS A 111 -4.19 22.38 1.55
CA LYS A 111 -5.27 22.69 2.47
C LYS A 111 -4.77 23.34 3.76
N LYS A 112 -3.59 22.94 4.25
CA LYS A 112 -2.99 23.52 5.45
C LYS A 112 -2.58 24.98 5.25
N GLU A 113 -2.23 25.38 4.03
CA GLU A 113 -1.80 26.72 3.70
C GLU A 113 -2.98 27.71 3.55
N GLN A 114 -4.20 27.18 3.51
CA GLN A 114 -5.42 27.98 3.46
C GLN A 114 -5.96 28.19 4.87
#